data_d8f33063b3436e62a86bbc7f8798049c
#
_entry.id   d8f33063b3436e62a86bbc7f8798049c
#
_cell.length_a   1.000
_cell.length_b   1.000
_cell.length_c   1.000
_cell.angle_alpha   90.00
_cell.angle_beta   90.00
_cell.angle_gamma   90.00
#
_symmetry.space_group_name_H-M   'P 1'
#
loop_
_entity.id
_entity.type
_entity.pdbx_description
1 polymer ?
#
loop_
_entity_poly.entity_id
_entity_poly.type
_entity_poly.pdbx_seq_one_letter_code
_entity_poly.pdbx_strand_id
1 'polypeptide(L)'
;MYEYNCKIRKVVDGDTVDVDIDLGFGVWLRKQRVRLVGIDTPESRTKDLEEKKYGLAAKEFLTKWVTSGGLTIKTTKDQRGKFGRILGELWCFNTNVNEKMIEEHHAVRYTGQSKKYIVEEHLKNRELVEL
;
A
#
# COMPACT_ATOMS: atom_id res chain seq x y z
N MET A 1 -13.26 -4.84 12.54
CA MET A 1 -12.33 -5.04 11.43
C MET A 1 -12.60 -6.37 10.78
N TYR A 2 -12.72 -6.37 9.49
CA TYR A 2 -13.00 -7.59 8.71
C TYR A 2 -11.71 -8.05 8.04
N GLU A 3 -11.51 -9.37 7.98
CA GLU A 3 -10.29 -9.95 7.42
C GLU A 3 -10.63 -10.98 6.35
N TYR A 4 -9.96 -10.91 5.21
CA TYR A 4 -10.19 -11.78 4.08
C TYR A 4 -8.87 -12.26 3.49
N ASN A 5 -8.85 -13.47 2.96
CA ASN A 5 -7.76 -13.90 2.09
C ASN A 5 -7.87 -13.13 0.77
N CYS A 6 -6.74 -12.84 0.17
CA CYS A 6 -6.74 -12.15 -1.13
C CYS A 6 -5.55 -12.60 -1.98
N LYS A 7 -5.65 -12.30 -3.27
CA LYS A 7 -4.59 -12.56 -4.23
C LYS A 7 -4.27 -11.26 -4.96
N ILE A 8 -2.99 -10.98 -5.09
CA ILE A 8 -2.54 -9.79 -5.82
C ILE A 8 -2.76 -9.96 -7.31
N ARG A 9 -3.25 -8.91 -7.97
CA ARG A 9 -3.34 -8.85 -9.42
C ARG A 9 -2.33 -7.87 -9.98
N LYS A 10 -2.15 -6.73 -9.34
CA LYS A 10 -1.25 -5.68 -9.82
C LYS A 10 -0.87 -4.77 -8.65
N VAL A 11 0.41 -4.42 -8.58
CA VAL A 11 0.87 -3.33 -7.72
C VAL A 11 0.86 -2.07 -8.56
N VAL A 12 0.02 -1.10 -8.20
CA VAL A 12 -0.16 0.15 -8.95
C VAL A 12 0.88 1.18 -8.52
N ASP A 13 1.00 1.38 -7.22
CA ASP A 13 1.98 2.24 -6.56
C ASP A 13 2.40 1.59 -5.25
N GLY A 14 3.32 2.20 -4.54
CA GLY A 14 3.74 1.69 -3.22
C GLY A 14 2.62 1.64 -2.18
N ASP A 15 1.53 2.36 -2.40
CA ASP A 15 0.40 2.42 -1.47
C ASP A 15 -0.93 2.01 -2.10
N THR A 16 -0.91 1.46 -3.31
CA THR A 16 -2.14 1.09 -4.04
C THR A 16 -1.94 -0.21 -4.80
N VAL A 17 -2.85 -1.15 -4.61
CA VAL A 17 -2.82 -2.46 -5.27
C VAL A 17 -4.18 -2.82 -5.84
N ASP A 18 -4.20 -3.69 -6.84
CA ASP A 18 -5.41 -4.35 -7.31
C ASP A 18 -5.36 -5.80 -6.87
N VAL A 19 -6.42 -6.27 -6.25
CA VAL A 19 -6.52 -7.61 -5.66
C VAL A 19 -7.84 -8.28 -6.01
N ASP A 20 -7.84 -9.61 -5.91
CA ASP A 20 -9.05 -10.40 -5.82
C ASP A 20 -9.25 -10.78 -4.35
N ILE A 21 -10.45 -10.54 -3.82
CA ILE A 21 -10.76 -10.79 -2.42
C ILE A 21 -11.66 -12.01 -2.31
N ASP A 22 -11.24 -12.96 -1.47
CA ASP A 22 -12.00 -14.19 -1.19
C ASP A 22 -13.03 -13.91 -0.10
N LEU A 23 -14.31 -13.93 -0.45
CA LEU A 23 -15.40 -13.70 0.48
C LEU A 23 -15.90 -14.99 1.15
N GLY A 24 -15.28 -16.12 0.82
CA GLY A 24 -15.72 -17.42 1.31
C GLY A 24 -16.80 -18.04 0.41
N PHE A 25 -17.07 -19.33 0.64
CA PHE A 25 -18.09 -20.08 -0.12
C PHE A 25 -17.85 -20.11 -1.64
N GLY A 26 -16.59 -19.94 -2.09
CA GLY A 26 -16.28 -19.85 -3.51
C GLY A 26 -16.64 -18.52 -4.16
N VAL A 27 -16.99 -17.50 -3.37
CA VAL A 27 -17.36 -16.17 -3.86
C VAL A 27 -16.14 -15.26 -3.82
N TRP A 28 -15.83 -14.67 -4.97
CA TRP A 28 -14.68 -13.75 -5.10
C TRP A 28 -15.14 -12.39 -5.56
N LEU A 29 -14.57 -11.36 -4.94
CA LEU A 29 -14.71 -9.98 -5.39
C LEU A 29 -13.48 -9.66 -6.23
N ARG A 30 -13.62 -9.63 -7.56
CA ARG A 30 -12.51 -9.53 -8.49
C ARG A 30 -12.08 -8.09 -8.75
N LYS A 31 -10.78 -7.90 -9.00
CA LYS A 31 -10.20 -6.64 -9.50
C LYS A 31 -10.55 -5.44 -8.63
N GLN A 32 -10.38 -5.57 -7.35
CA GLN A 32 -10.67 -4.48 -6.41
C GLN A 32 -9.43 -3.64 -6.18
N ARG A 33 -9.57 -2.33 -6.37
CA ARG A 33 -8.48 -1.40 -6.05
C ARG A 33 -8.48 -1.10 -4.56
N VAL A 34 -7.33 -1.30 -3.93
CA VAL A 34 -7.12 -1.10 -2.50
C VAL A 34 -6.09 -0.01 -2.29
N ARG A 35 -6.45 1.00 -1.49
CA ARG A 35 -5.53 2.00 -0.96
C ARG A 35 -5.06 1.53 0.41
N LEU A 36 -3.75 1.41 0.60
CA LEU A 36 -3.20 1.00 1.89
C LEU A 36 -3.36 2.13 2.90
N VAL A 37 -4.08 1.86 3.99
CA VAL A 37 -4.39 2.89 4.99
C VAL A 37 -3.18 3.22 5.85
N GLY A 38 -3.15 4.45 6.31
CA GLY A 38 -2.15 4.90 7.28
C GLY A 38 -0.79 5.21 6.70
N ILE A 39 -0.62 5.09 5.39
CA ILE A 39 0.66 5.37 4.72
C ILE A 39 0.48 6.24 3.49
N ASP A 40 1.55 6.93 3.11
CA ASP A 40 1.67 7.65 1.86
C ASP A 40 3.06 7.36 1.27
N THR A 41 3.11 7.00 0.00
CA THR A 41 4.37 6.70 -0.69
C THR A 41 4.64 7.74 -1.77
N PRO A 42 5.92 7.90 -2.19
CA PRO A 42 6.23 8.74 -3.35
C PRO A 42 5.53 8.18 -4.59
N GLU A 43 5.16 9.05 -5.50
CA GLU A 43 4.49 8.63 -6.73
C GLU A 43 5.47 7.99 -7.70
N SER A 44 5.06 6.87 -8.31
CA SER A 44 5.86 6.17 -9.30
C SER A 44 5.59 6.65 -10.72
N ARG A 45 4.50 7.38 -10.94
CA ARG A 45 4.07 7.88 -12.25
C ARG A 45 4.03 9.41 -12.29
N THR A 46 5.11 10.02 -11.84
CA THR A 46 5.27 11.48 -11.83
C THR A 46 6.30 11.93 -12.86
N LYS A 47 6.23 13.19 -13.27
CA LYS A 47 7.25 13.82 -14.12
C LYS A 47 8.49 14.22 -13.34
N ASP A 48 8.39 14.31 -12.00
CA ASP A 48 9.54 14.57 -11.14
C ASP A 48 10.39 13.30 -11.06
N LEU A 49 11.54 13.29 -11.72
CA LEU A 49 12.39 12.13 -11.85
C LEU A 49 13.00 11.68 -10.51
N GLU A 50 13.24 12.62 -9.59
CA GLU A 50 13.72 12.25 -8.24
C GLU A 50 12.63 11.54 -7.46
N GLU A 51 11.43 12.10 -7.40
CA GLU A 51 10.30 11.46 -6.72
C GLU A 51 10.00 10.10 -7.34
N LYS A 52 10.00 10.01 -8.67
CA LYS A 52 9.72 8.77 -9.40
C LYS A 52 10.65 7.64 -8.99
N LYS A 53 11.92 7.93 -8.79
CA LYS A 53 12.94 6.96 -8.39
C LYS A 53 12.55 6.32 -7.05
N TYR A 54 12.12 7.11 -6.08
CA TYR A 54 11.68 6.62 -4.78
C TYR A 54 10.31 5.96 -4.85
N GLY A 55 9.43 6.44 -5.70
CA GLY A 55 8.13 5.83 -5.96
C GLY A 55 8.27 4.42 -6.56
N LEU A 56 9.16 4.25 -7.52
CA LEU A 56 9.45 2.94 -8.12
C LEU A 56 10.08 2.00 -7.10
N ALA A 57 10.97 2.50 -6.24
CA ALA A 57 11.57 1.69 -5.17
C ALA A 57 10.51 1.21 -4.17
N ALA A 58 9.57 2.07 -3.78
CA ALA A 58 8.47 1.71 -2.89
C ALA A 58 7.57 0.65 -3.53
N LYS A 59 7.26 0.81 -4.81
CA LYS A 59 6.46 -0.15 -5.58
C LYS A 59 7.15 -1.51 -5.65
N GLU A 60 8.45 -1.55 -5.89
CA GLU A 60 9.23 -2.78 -5.94
C GLU A 60 9.27 -3.47 -4.58
N PHE A 61 9.48 -2.72 -3.51
CA PHE A 61 9.49 -3.25 -2.15
C PHE A 61 8.14 -3.88 -1.81
N LEU A 62 7.03 -3.20 -2.09
CA LEU A 62 5.70 -3.74 -1.88
C LEU A 62 5.48 -5.01 -2.69
N THR A 63 5.91 -5.02 -3.95
CA THR A 63 5.78 -6.19 -4.83
C THR A 63 6.44 -7.43 -4.22
N LYS A 64 7.61 -7.29 -3.62
CA LYS A 64 8.30 -8.42 -2.97
C LYS A 64 7.46 -9.03 -1.84
N TRP A 65 6.79 -8.19 -1.05
CA TRP A 65 5.95 -8.66 0.05
C TRP A 65 4.69 -9.37 -0.42
N VAL A 66 4.00 -8.81 -1.40
CA VAL A 66 2.67 -9.29 -1.79
C VAL A 66 2.71 -10.49 -2.74
N THR A 67 3.85 -10.80 -3.32
CA THR A 67 4.00 -11.96 -4.21
C THR A 67 4.50 -13.21 -3.50
N SER A 68 4.83 -13.14 -2.23
CA SER A 68 5.36 -14.28 -1.48
C SER A 68 4.30 -15.24 -0.94
N GLY A 69 3.01 -14.96 -1.15
CA GLY A 69 1.90 -15.80 -0.68
C GLY A 69 1.44 -15.43 0.73
N GLY A 70 0.40 -16.12 1.22
CA GLY A 70 -0.12 -15.87 2.57
C GLY A 70 -0.71 -14.49 2.77
N LEU A 71 -1.23 -13.88 1.70
CA LEU A 71 -1.70 -12.50 1.73
C LEU A 71 -3.14 -12.43 2.24
N THR A 72 -3.35 -11.57 3.24
CA THR A 72 -4.68 -11.23 3.73
C THR A 72 -4.86 -9.73 3.73
N ILE A 73 -6.10 -9.28 3.67
CA ILE A 73 -6.47 -7.87 3.76
C ILE A 73 -7.40 -7.68 4.96
N LYS A 74 -7.13 -6.65 5.76
CA LYS A 74 -8.00 -6.25 6.88
C LYS A 74 -8.64 -4.92 6.55
N THR A 75 -9.98 -4.86 6.58
CA THR A 75 -10.75 -3.65 6.31
C THR A 75 -11.51 -3.24 7.56
N THR A 76 -11.78 -1.97 7.75
CA THR A 76 -12.45 -1.51 8.97
C THR A 76 -13.95 -1.76 8.96
N LYS A 77 -14.64 -1.45 7.87
CA LYS A 77 -16.09 -1.58 7.77
C LYS A 77 -16.56 -1.99 6.36
N ASP A 78 -15.68 -2.60 5.59
CA ASP A 78 -15.95 -2.94 4.19
C ASP A 78 -16.49 -1.75 3.40
N GLN A 79 -15.98 -0.56 3.72
CA GLN A 79 -16.34 0.68 3.04
C GLN A 79 -15.37 0.98 1.92
N ARG A 80 -15.88 1.66 0.89
CA ARG A 80 -15.03 2.21 -0.15
C ARG A 80 -14.65 3.62 0.21
N GLY A 81 -13.42 3.98 -0.10
CA GLY A 81 -12.92 5.33 0.09
C GLY A 81 -13.50 6.31 -0.92
N LYS A 82 -13.03 7.55 -0.85
CA LYS A 82 -13.50 8.70 -1.63
C LYS A 82 -13.52 8.47 -3.14
N PHE A 83 -12.60 7.65 -3.66
CA PHE A 83 -12.47 7.38 -5.09
C PHE A 83 -12.89 5.96 -5.46
N GLY A 84 -13.76 5.35 -4.67
CA GLY A 84 -14.23 4.00 -4.93
C GLY A 84 -13.23 2.90 -4.57
N ARG A 85 -12.10 3.25 -3.93
CA ARG A 85 -11.09 2.29 -3.49
C ARG A 85 -11.45 1.72 -2.14
N ILE A 86 -11.14 0.44 -1.95
CA ILE A 86 -11.22 -0.19 -0.63
C ILE A 86 -10.02 0.31 0.19
N LEU A 87 -10.27 0.62 1.45
CA LEU A 87 -9.21 1.04 2.37
C LEU A 87 -8.84 -0.14 3.25
N GLY A 88 -7.56 -0.51 3.29
CA GLY A 88 -7.19 -1.71 4.03
C GLY A 88 -5.72 -1.81 4.39
N GLU A 89 -5.44 -2.76 5.27
CA GLU A 89 -4.09 -3.19 5.63
C GLU A 89 -3.81 -4.52 4.96
N LEU A 90 -2.65 -4.65 4.34
CA LEU A 90 -2.18 -5.93 3.82
C LEU A 90 -1.31 -6.62 4.86
N TRP A 91 -1.54 -7.92 5.02
CA TRP A 91 -0.74 -8.76 5.90
C TRP A 91 -0.20 -9.93 5.10
N CYS A 92 1.10 -10.16 5.22
CA CYS A 92 1.76 -11.33 4.66
C CYS A 92 2.09 -12.24 5.85
N PHE A 93 1.30 -13.30 6.03
CA PHE A 93 1.31 -14.11 7.24
C PHE A 93 1.09 -13.22 8.48
N ASN A 94 2.05 -13.13 9.39
CA ASN A 94 1.93 -12.33 10.61
C ASN A 94 2.53 -10.92 10.50
N THR A 95 2.93 -10.50 9.30
CA THR A 95 3.59 -9.21 9.10
C THR A 95 2.63 -8.21 8.48
N ASN A 96 2.45 -7.07 9.14
CA ASN A 96 1.71 -5.93 8.59
C ASN A 96 2.58 -5.23 7.54
N VAL A 97 2.23 -5.40 6.27
CA VAL A 97 3.00 -4.84 5.16
C VAL A 97 2.96 -3.32 5.15
N ASN A 98 1.82 -2.71 5.51
CA ASN A 98 1.73 -1.24 5.59
C ASN A 98 2.78 -0.69 6.57
N GLU A 99 2.94 -1.33 7.74
CA GLU A 99 3.95 -0.91 8.72
C GLU A 99 5.37 -1.16 8.22
N LYS A 100 5.61 -2.25 7.49
CA LYS A 100 6.92 -2.52 6.89
C LYS A 100 7.34 -1.45 5.91
N MET A 101 6.40 -0.91 5.15
CA MET A 101 6.69 0.20 4.23
C MET A 101 7.24 1.42 4.99
N ILE A 102 6.70 1.71 6.16
CA ILE A 102 7.16 2.81 7.01
C ILE A 102 8.52 2.49 7.64
N GLU A 103 8.67 1.30 8.20
CA GLU A 103 9.94 0.87 8.85
C GLU A 103 11.14 0.97 7.91
N GLU A 104 10.94 0.62 6.64
CA GLU A 104 12.01 0.62 5.64
C GLU A 104 12.11 1.93 4.87
N HIS A 105 11.42 2.96 5.34
CA HIS A 105 11.46 4.34 4.81
C HIS A 105 10.94 4.48 3.38
N HIS A 106 10.11 3.55 2.92
CA HIS A 106 9.44 3.63 1.63
C HIS A 106 8.12 4.39 1.71
N ALA A 107 7.60 4.58 2.91
CA ALA A 107 6.33 5.29 3.13
C ALA A 107 6.42 6.22 4.33
N VAL A 108 5.58 7.24 4.32
CA VAL A 108 5.35 8.16 5.43
C VAL A 108 4.05 7.76 6.11
N ARG A 109 3.99 7.83 7.43
CA ARG A 109 2.75 7.60 8.16
C ARG A 109 1.75 8.71 7.80
N TYR A 110 0.57 8.31 7.39
CA TYR A 110 -0.47 9.24 6.96
C TYR A 110 -1.64 9.24 7.94
N THR A 111 -1.88 10.39 8.58
CA THR A 111 -2.95 10.57 9.55
C THR A 111 -3.86 11.76 9.20
N GLY A 112 -3.83 12.20 7.93
CA GLY A 112 -4.57 13.37 7.49
C GLY A 112 -3.85 14.69 7.69
N GLN A 113 -2.56 14.65 8.03
CA GLN A 113 -1.74 15.84 8.20
C GLN A 113 -1.59 16.64 6.89
N SER A 114 -1.09 17.86 6.98
CA SER A 114 -0.95 18.74 5.82
C SER A 114 0.00 18.17 4.78
N LYS A 115 -0.24 18.51 3.53
CA LYS A 115 0.61 18.08 2.41
C LYS A 115 2.05 18.54 2.59
N LYS A 116 2.27 19.75 3.12
CA LYS A 116 3.60 20.26 3.39
C LYS A 116 4.37 19.36 4.34
N TYR A 117 3.73 18.90 5.40
CA TYR A 117 4.34 18.01 6.38
C TYR A 117 4.70 16.68 5.76
N ILE A 118 3.81 16.12 4.93
CA ILE A 118 4.04 14.87 4.20
C ILE A 118 5.25 14.99 3.28
N VAL A 119 5.37 16.09 2.54
CA VAL A 119 6.51 16.35 1.65
C VAL A 119 7.81 16.39 2.43
N GLU A 120 7.83 17.05 3.58
CA GLU A 120 9.02 17.13 4.44
C GLU A 120 9.44 15.75 4.93
N GLU A 121 8.49 14.91 5.32
CA GLU A 121 8.78 13.55 5.78
C GLU A 121 9.31 12.67 4.64
N HIS A 122 8.78 12.81 3.42
CA HIS A 122 9.31 12.11 2.26
C HIS A 122 10.76 12.52 1.96
N LEU A 123 11.07 13.79 2.08
CA LEU A 123 12.45 14.28 1.86
C LEU A 123 13.42 13.68 2.88
N LYS A 124 13.00 13.56 4.13
CA LYS A 124 13.81 12.88 5.15
C LYS A 124 14.02 11.41 4.82
N ASN A 125 12.98 10.72 4.36
CA ASN A 125 13.07 9.31 3.99
C ASN A 125 14.07 9.07 2.86
N ARG A 126 14.24 10.02 1.95
CA ARG A 126 15.21 9.89 0.84
C ARG A 126 16.63 9.69 1.32
N GLU A 127 16.96 10.20 2.51
CA GLU A 127 18.30 10.03 3.11
C GLU A 127 18.47 8.68 3.80
N LEU A 128 17.37 8.01 4.11
CA LEU A 128 17.36 6.79 4.93
C LEU A 128 17.04 5.51 4.13
N VAL A 129 16.32 5.66 3.02
CA VAL A 129 15.89 4.50 2.23
C VAL A 129 17.05 3.92 1.42
N GLU A 130 17.09 2.60 1.33
CA GLU A 130 18.01 1.90 0.43
C GLU A 130 17.34 1.72 -0.93
N LEU A 131 18.02 2.19 -1.96
CA LEU A 131 17.55 2.07 -3.34
C LEU A 131 18.18 0.90 -4.08
#